data_8fb6406e2f7e4c3f0967e18244282f71
#
_entry.id   8fb6406e2f7e4c3f0967e18244282f71
#
_cell.length_a   1.000
_cell.length_b   1.000
_cell.length_c   1.000
_cell.angle_alpha   90.00
_cell.angle_beta   90.00
_cell.angle_gamma   90.00
#
_symmetry.space_group_name_H-M   'P 1'
#
loop_
_entity.id
_entity.type
_entity.pdbx_description
1 polymer ?
#
loop_
_entity_poly.entity_id
_entity_poly.type
_entity_poly.pdbx_seq_one_letter_code
_entity_poly.pdbx_strand_id
1 'polypeptide(L)'
;MTPYLHFVSELARLVRQGRQFPLGGFAPPSRPVIAADAPRALIFSPHPDDECIIGGLALRLQREAGLRVVNVAVTQGSNKARQAARWDELTAACDYLGFDLVATVPGGLEHVNVRTRAADPAHWSASVEVIARLLGEHRPATIFFPHDADWNSSHIGTHHLLVDALARQAPAFTCRVVETEFWGAMATPNLMVESSIDDVAEMMTALSFHVGEVQRNPYHLLVPAWMQDNVRRGGELVGGQGGAAPDFNFCTLYRLREWRDGALHFVHDGGRALPASVNVREILPVATRP
;
A
#
# COMPACT_ATOMS: atom_id res chain seq x y z
N MET A 1 28.50 -13.57 -27.89
CA MET A 1 27.22 -13.35 -27.17
C MET A 1 27.25 -11.92 -26.66
N THR A 2 26.21 -11.13 -26.92
CA THR A 2 26.19 -9.74 -26.42
C THR A 2 26.01 -9.70 -24.90
N PRO A 3 26.54 -8.70 -24.19
CA PRO A 3 26.32 -8.58 -22.74
C PRO A 3 24.84 -8.45 -22.38
N TYR A 4 24.03 -7.90 -23.26
CA TYR A 4 22.57 -7.79 -23.06
C TYR A 4 21.84 -9.14 -23.11
N LEU A 5 22.30 -10.09 -23.94
CA LEU A 5 21.73 -11.44 -23.92
C LEU A 5 22.00 -12.14 -22.59
N HIS A 6 23.20 -11.98 -22.03
CA HIS A 6 23.53 -12.49 -20.71
C HIS A 6 22.64 -11.86 -19.63
N PHE A 7 22.53 -10.53 -19.59
CA PHE A 7 21.68 -9.79 -18.65
C PHE A 7 20.22 -10.28 -18.66
N VAL A 8 19.59 -10.36 -19.84
CA VAL A 8 18.19 -10.82 -19.97
C VAL A 8 18.04 -12.29 -19.57
N SER A 9 19.05 -13.14 -19.90
CA SER A 9 19.05 -14.55 -19.50
C SER A 9 19.11 -14.74 -18.01
N GLU A 10 19.91 -13.92 -17.30
CA GLU A 10 20.01 -13.96 -15.84
C GLU A 10 18.70 -13.50 -15.17
N LEU A 11 18.05 -12.44 -15.64
CA LEU A 11 16.73 -12.04 -15.13
C LEU A 11 15.71 -13.19 -15.27
N ALA A 12 15.64 -13.79 -16.45
CA ALA A 12 14.73 -14.91 -16.70
C ALA A 12 15.08 -16.14 -15.82
N ARG A 13 16.37 -16.37 -15.56
CA ARG A 13 16.83 -17.43 -14.67
C ARG A 13 16.40 -17.20 -13.23
N LEU A 14 16.58 -15.98 -12.71
CA LEU A 14 16.18 -15.59 -11.36
C LEU A 14 14.68 -15.79 -11.12
N VAL A 15 13.83 -15.36 -12.05
CA VAL A 15 12.38 -15.57 -11.95
C VAL A 15 12.02 -17.07 -11.94
N ARG A 16 12.68 -17.89 -12.79
CA ARG A 16 12.44 -19.34 -12.79
C ARG A 16 12.88 -20.01 -11.48
N GLN A 17 14.02 -19.61 -10.93
CA GLN A 17 14.51 -20.13 -9.64
C GLN A 17 13.61 -19.70 -8.47
N GLY A 18 13.13 -18.44 -8.48
CA GLY A 18 12.22 -17.93 -7.47
C GLY A 18 10.94 -18.75 -7.31
N ARG A 19 10.46 -19.40 -8.39
CA ARG A 19 9.30 -20.31 -8.32
C ARG A 19 9.52 -21.55 -7.46
N GLN A 20 10.77 -21.84 -7.10
CA GLN A 20 11.14 -22.98 -6.26
C GLN A 20 11.40 -22.56 -4.81
N PHE A 21 11.33 -21.28 -4.49
CA PHE A 21 11.53 -20.80 -3.13
C PHE A 21 10.37 -21.25 -2.24
N PRO A 22 10.62 -21.52 -0.96
CA PRO A 22 9.57 -21.83 -0.01
C PRO A 22 8.61 -20.64 0.11
N LEU A 23 7.33 -20.94 0.36
CA LEU A 23 6.29 -19.96 0.54
C LEU A 23 5.87 -19.89 2.00
N GLY A 24 5.87 -18.69 2.57
CA GLY A 24 5.54 -18.48 3.99
C GLY A 24 6.49 -19.15 4.97
N GLY A 25 6.14 -19.10 6.25
CA GLY A 25 6.89 -19.78 7.32
C GLY A 25 8.22 -19.13 7.71
N PHE A 26 8.51 -17.95 7.21
CA PHE A 26 9.73 -17.20 7.56
C PHE A 26 9.57 -16.50 8.91
N ALA A 27 10.64 -16.48 9.71
CA ALA A 27 10.68 -15.69 10.93
C ALA A 27 10.70 -14.19 10.61
N PRO A 28 9.94 -13.34 11.34
CA PRO A 28 9.96 -11.90 11.13
C PRO A 28 11.35 -11.32 11.44
N PRO A 29 11.79 -10.29 10.70
CA PRO A 29 13.03 -9.59 11.00
C PRO A 29 12.92 -8.82 12.33
N SER A 30 14.09 -8.49 12.93
CA SER A 30 14.11 -7.63 14.11
C SER A 30 13.57 -6.24 13.79
N ARG A 31 12.73 -5.70 14.69
CA ARG A 31 12.05 -4.41 14.51
C ARG A 31 12.26 -3.50 15.70
N PRO A 32 12.23 -2.16 15.50
CA PRO A 32 12.18 -1.23 16.63
C PRO A 32 10.90 -1.45 17.44
N VAL A 33 11.01 -1.25 18.75
CA VAL A 33 9.82 -1.25 19.62
C VAL A 33 9.02 0.02 19.33
N ILE A 34 7.79 -0.13 18.93
CA ILE A 34 6.85 0.98 18.68
C ILE A 34 6.03 1.22 19.95
N ALA A 35 5.96 2.46 20.41
CA ALA A 35 5.16 2.82 21.58
C ALA A 35 3.67 2.54 21.34
N ALA A 36 2.94 2.14 22.38
CA ALA A 36 1.52 1.78 22.27
C ALA A 36 0.64 2.98 21.83
N ASP A 37 1.05 4.19 22.17
CA ASP A 37 0.40 5.47 21.86
C ASP A 37 1.01 6.16 20.62
N ALA A 38 1.93 5.50 19.92
CA ALA A 38 2.54 6.03 18.70
C ALA A 38 1.49 6.46 17.68
N PRO A 39 1.77 7.51 16.88
CA PRO A 39 0.91 7.88 15.75
C PRO A 39 0.70 6.70 14.81
N ARG A 40 -0.50 6.60 14.25
CA ARG A 40 -0.88 5.47 13.41
C ARG A 40 -0.84 5.80 11.93
N ALA A 41 -0.40 4.82 11.13
CA ALA A 41 -0.63 4.77 9.70
C ALA A 41 -1.62 3.63 9.42
N LEU A 42 -2.74 3.91 8.76
CA LEU A 42 -3.69 2.87 8.36
C LEU A 42 -3.52 2.55 6.89
N ILE A 43 -3.44 1.26 6.58
CA ILE A 43 -3.48 0.74 5.21
C ILE A 43 -4.86 0.14 4.99
N PHE A 44 -5.63 0.67 4.04
CA PHE A 44 -6.92 0.11 3.67
C PHE A 44 -6.73 -0.82 2.46
N SER A 45 -6.44 -2.08 2.75
CA SER A 45 -6.22 -3.12 1.74
C SER A 45 -7.55 -3.62 1.19
N PRO A 46 -7.83 -3.44 -0.11
CA PRO A 46 -9.04 -3.97 -0.74
C PRO A 46 -9.21 -5.47 -0.57
N HIS A 47 -8.11 -6.22 -0.71
CA HIS A 47 -8.06 -7.67 -0.55
C HIS A 47 -6.87 -8.09 0.33
N PRO A 48 -6.90 -9.30 0.91
CA PRO A 48 -5.70 -9.92 1.50
C PRO A 48 -4.63 -10.09 0.42
N ASP A 49 -3.45 -9.55 0.62
CA ASP A 49 -2.24 -9.44 -0.21
C ASP A 49 -1.87 -8.00 -0.62
N ASP A 50 -2.84 -7.11 -0.68
CA ASP A 50 -2.61 -5.71 -1.06
C ASP A 50 -1.68 -4.98 -0.07
N GLU A 51 -1.67 -5.34 1.21
CA GLU A 51 -0.77 -4.77 2.23
C GLU A 51 0.72 -5.03 1.94
N CYS A 52 1.02 -6.06 1.14
CA CYS A 52 2.38 -6.43 0.75
C CYS A 52 2.86 -5.71 -0.52
N ILE A 53 1.95 -5.14 -1.32
CA ILE A 53 2.27 -4.53 -2.62
C ILE A 53 2.08 -3.00 -2.66
N ILE A 54 1.90 -2.37 -1.51
CA ILE A 54 1.79 -0.90 -1.41
C ILE A 54 3.14 -0.17 -1.51
N GLY A 55 4.24 -0.90 -1.61
CA GLY A 55 5.59 -0.34 -1.60
C GLY A 55 6.18 -0.05 -0.22
N GLY A 56 7.44 0.38 -0.18
CA GLY A 56 8.24 0.50 1.04
C GLY A 56 7.87 1.65 1.98
N LEU A 57 7.00 2.59 1.59
CA LEU A 57 6.73 3.78 2.41
C LEU A 57 6.14 3.44 3.79
N ALA A 58 5.25 2.46 3.88
CA ALA A 58 4.67 2.04 5.16
C ALA A 58 5.74 1.45 6.12
N LEU A 59 6.67 0.63 5.60
CA LEU A 59 7.81 0.11 6.37
C LEU A 59 8.74 1.23 6.83
N ARG A 60 9.01 2.20 5.98
CA ARG A 60 9.84 3.37 6.31
C ARG A 60 9.18 4.25 7.38
N LEU A 61 7.86 4.48 7.30
CA LEU A 61 7.11 5.18 8.35
C LEU A 61 7.20 4.44 9.69
N GLN A 62 7.11 3.12 9.70
CA GLN A 62 7.27 2.32 10.90
C GLN A 62 8.70 2.45 11.47
N ARG A 63 9.73 2.27 10.67
CA ARG A 63 11.13 2.18 11.10
C ARG A 63 11.77 3.53 11.37
N GLU A 64 11.54 4.51 10.49
CA GLU A 64 12.21 5.81 10.54
C GLU A 64 11.41 6.84 11.34
N ALA A 65 10.07 6.77 11.25
CA ALA A 65 9.19 7.72 11.91
C ALA A 65 8.53 7.18 13.19
N GLY A 66 8.63 5.86 13.46
CA GLY A 66 8.07 5.24 14.65
C GLY A 66 6.54 5.16 14.65
N LEU A 67 5.91 5.14 13.47
CA LEU A 67 4.47 4.98 13.36
C LEU A 67 4.07 3.53 13.61
N ARG A 68 2.92 3.36 14.26
CA ARG A 68 2.24 2.08 14.35
C ARG A 68 1.44 1.87 13.07
N VAL A 69 1.85 0.88 12.27
CA VAL A 69 1.16 0.55 11.02
C VAL A 69 0.05 -0.46 11.31
N VAL A 70 -1.15 -0.17 10.84
CA VAL A 70 -2.34 -1.01 11.01
C VAL A 70 -2.91 -1.32 9.64
N ASN A 71 -2.94 -2.58 9.26
CA ASN A 71 -3.64 -3.04 8.07
C ASN A 71 -5.13 -3.21 8.36
N VAL A 72 -5.97 -2.48 7.65
CA VAL A 72 -7.42 -2.59 7.69
C VAL A 72 -7.87 -3.41 6.49
N ALA A 73 -8.24 -4.67 6.72
CA ALA A 73 -8.74 -5.56 5.69
C ALA A 73 -10.15 -5.13 5.26
N VAL A 74 -10.28 -4.46 4.11
CA VAL A 74 -11.55 -3.90 3.64
C VAL A 74 -12.51 -5.02 3.24
N THR A 75 -12.06 -5.95 2.38
CA THR A 75 -12.82 -7.16 2.02
C THR A 75 -11.98 -8.42 2.28
N GLN A 76 -12.61 -9.60 2.24
CA GLN A 76 -11.94 -10.90 2.28
C GLN A 76 -11.95 -11.59 0.89
N GLY A 77 -12.27 -10.83 -0.17
CA GLY A 77 -12.50 -11.38 -1.50
C GLY A 77 -13.87 -12.04 -1.66
N SER A 78 -14.28 -12.24 -2.91
CA SER A 78 -15.63 -12.73 -3.26
C SER A 78 -15.86 -14.24 -3.02
N ASN A 79 -14.80 -15.04 -2.99
CA ASN A 79 -14.91 -16.50 -2.79
C ASN A 79 -14.99 -16.83 -1.30
N LYS A 80 -16.21 -17.02 -0.80
CA LYS A 80 -16.49 -17.32 0.62
C LYS A 80 -15.75 -18.56 1.15
N ALA A 81 -15.58 -19.59 0.34
CA ALA A 81 -14.90 -20.81 0.75
C ALA A 81 -13.39 -20.61 1.03
N ARG A 82 -12.79 -19.54 0.50
CA ARG A 82 -11.38 -19.23 0.68
C ARG A 82 -11.12 -18.19 1.77
N GLN A 83 -12.13 -17.50 2.27
CA GLN A 83 -11.97 -16.36 3.17
C GLN A 83 -11.23 -16.72 4.47
N ALA A 84 -11.52 -17.85 5.07
CA ALA A 84 -10.83 -18.27 6.30
C ALA A 84 -9.33 -18.49 6.06
N ALA A 85 -8.96 -19.24 5.02
CA ALA A 85 -7.56 -19.46 4.67
C ALA A 85 -6.83 -18.15 4.31
N ARG A 86 -7.49 -17.25 3.56
CA ARG A 86 -6.93 -15.93 3.24
C ARG A 86 -6.74 -15.03 4.46
N TRP A 87 -7.62 -15.17 5.46
CA TRP A 87 -7.45 -14.46 6.73
C TRP A 87 -6.23 -14.94 7.51
N ASP A 88 -6.01 -16.26 7.55
CA ASP A 88 -4.82 -16.85 8.20
C ASP A 88 -3.53 -16.43 7.47
N GLU A 89 -3.54 -16.46 6.12
CA GLU A 89 -2.44 -15.97 5.28
C GLU A 89 -2.15 -14.47 5.54
N LEU A 90 -3.18 -13.64 5.57
CA LEU A 90 -3.09 -12.21 5.86
C LEU A 90 -2.55 -11.93 7.26
N THR A 91 -3.01 -12.70 8.26
CA THR A 91 -2.51 -12.58 9.63
C THR A 91 -1.03 -12.86 9.70
N ALA A 92 -0.58 -13.95 9.07
CA ALA A 92 0.83 -14.33 9.03
C ALA A 92 1.69 -13.30 8.26
N ALA A 93 1.20 -12.72 7.18
CA ALA A 93 1.87 -11.66 6.43
C ALA A 93 2.00 -10.38 7.26
N CYS A 94 0.93 -9.95 7.93
CA CYS A 94 0.96 -8.80 8.83
C CYS A 94 1.90 -9.01 10.02
N ASP A 95 1.88 -10.19 10.65
CA ASP A 95 2.82 -10.55 11.72
C ASP A 95 4.27 -10.46 11.24
N TYR A 96 4.54 -10.97 10.03
CA TYR A 96 5.87 -10.90 9.43
C TYR A 96 6.31 -9.45 9.17
N LEU A 97 5.41 -8.56 8.69
CA LEU A 97 5.66 -7.14 8.47
C LEU A 97 5.68 -6.31 9.77
N GLY A 98 5.21 -6.88 10.90
CA GLY A 98 5.00 -6.16 12.16
C GLY A 98 3.89 -5.11 12.04
N PHE A 99 2.88 -5.38 11.25
CA PHE A 99 1.67 -4.57 11.12
C PHE A 99 0.56 -5.14 12.01
N ASP A 100 -0.16 -4.28 12.69
CA ASP A 100 -1.42 -4.69 13.32
C ASP A 100 -2.45 -5.03 12.24
N LEU A 101 -3.39 -5.90 12.55
CA LEU A 101 -4.47 -6.28 11.63
C LEU A 101 -5.83 -5.98 12.23
N VAL A 102 -6.69 -5.33 11.46
CA VAL A 102 -8.07 -5.01 11.82
C VAL A 102 -9.01 -5.40 10.68
N ALA A 103 -10.06 -6.16 10.99
CA ALA A 103 -11.16 -6.38 10.06
C ALA A 103 -12.14 -5.20 10.10
N THR A 104 -12.69 -4.80 8.96
CA THR A 104 -13.76 -3.79 8.90
C THR A 104 -15.02 -4.27 9.63
N VAL A 105 -15.43 -5.47 9.32
CA VAL A 105 -16.50 -6.26 9.99
C VAL A 105 -16.10 -7.74 9.92
N PRO A 106 -16.74 -8.64 10.70
CA PRO A 106 -16.54 -10.08 10.56
C PRO A 106 -16.77 -10.53 9.10
N GLY A 107 -15.74 -11.12 8.47
CA GLY A 107 -15.78 -11.53 7.06
C GLY A 107 -15.51 -10.42 6.04
N GLY A 108 -15.21 -9.21 6.49
CA GLY A 108 -14.94 -8.04 5.62
C GLY A 108 -16.21 -7.43 5.00
N LEU A 109 -16.09 -6.23 4.45
CA LEU A 109 -17.16 -5.61 3.67
C LEU A 109 -17.37 -6.35 2.34
N GLU A 110 -18.60 -6.34 1.85
CA GLU A 110 -18.98 -6.97 0.58
C GLU A 110 -19.39 -5.93 -0.44
N HIS A 111 -19.26 -6.29 -1.72
CA HIS A 111 -19.72 -5.45 -2.84
C HIS A 111 -19.11 -4.03 -2.86
N VAL A 112 -17.87 -3.87 -2.39
CA VAL A 112 -17.15 -2.61 -2.43
C VAL A 112 -16.70 -2.35 -3.87
N ASN A 113 -17.53 -1.64 -4.63
CA ASN A 113 -17.25 -1.30 -6.04
C ASN A 113 -18.13 -0.12 -6.51
N VAL A 114 -17.74 0.49 -7.64
CA VAL A 114 -18.42 1.66 -8.22
C VAL A 114 -19.89 1.38 -8.57
N ARG A 115 -20.19 0.15 -9.02
CA ARG A 115 -21.56 -0.24 -9.37
C ARG A 115 -22.46 -0.21 -8.14
N THR A 116 -22.03 -0.78 -7.03
CA THR A 116 -22.79 -0.77 -5.76
C THR A 116 -22.98 0.64 -5.24
N ARG A 117 -21.94 1.49 -5.32
CA ARG A 117 -22.04 2.92 -4.96
C ARG A 117 -23.19 3.62 -5.66
N ALA A 118 -23.41 3.31 -6.93
CA ALA A 118 -24.47 3.93 -7.74
C ALA A 118 -25.84 3.24 -7.56
N ALA A 119 -25.87 1.91 -7.46
CA ALA A 119 -27.09 1.12 -7.53
C ALA A 119 -27.72 0.78 -6.16
N ASP A 120 -26.92 0.78 -5.09
CA ASP A 120 -27.39 0.50 -3.71
C ASP A 120 -26.82 1.52 -2.71
N PRO A 121 -27.34 2.75 -2.70
CA PRO A 121 -26.88 3.81 -1.79
C PRO A 121 -27.00 3.47 -0.31
N ALA A 122 -27.96 2.61 0.08
CA ALA A 122 -28.15 2.24 1.47
C ALA A 122 -27.02 1.31 1.96
N HIS A 123 -26.72 0.27 1.20
CA HIS A 123 -25.59 -0.62 1.47
C HIS A 123 -24.26 0.15 1.45
N TRP A 124 -24.07 1.00 0.44
CA TRP A 124 -22.89 1.85 0.34
C TRP A 124 -22.73 2.75 1.56
N SER A 125 -23.81 3.44 1.97
CA SER A 125 -23.80 4.33 3.14
C SER A 125 -23.45 3.59 4.42
N ALA A 126 -23.95 2.35 4.62
CA ALA A 126 -23.58 1.51 5.75
C ALA A 126 -22.08 1.14 5.74
N SER A 127 -21.54 0.82 4.57
CA SER A 127 -20.11 0.54 4.40
C SER A 127 -19.24 1.78 4.69
N VAL A 128 -19.65 2.95 4.23
CA VAL A 128 -19.00 4.24 4.51
C VAL A 128 -18.97 4.51 6.02
N GLU A 129 -20.06 4.21 6.75
CA GLU A 129 -20.13 4.41 8.21
C GLU A 129 -19.11 3.54 8.95
N VAL A 130 -18.89 2.29 8.52
CA VAL A 130 -17.89 1.41 9.10
C VAL A 130 -16.49 2.04 8.97
N ILE A 131 -16.13 2.53 7.79
CA ILE A 131 -14.82 3.15 7.58
C ILE A 131 -14.71 4.48 8.33
N ALA A 132 -15.77 5.30 8.34
CA ALA A 132 -15.78 6.57 9.08
C ALA A 132 -15.56 6.35 10.58
N ARG A 133 -16.18 5.32 11.16
CA ARG A 133 -15.96 4.92 12.56
C ARG A 133 -14.52 4.51 12.81
N LEU A 134 -13.91 3.66 11.95
CA LEU A 134 -12.51 3.25 12.08
C LEU A 134 -11.55 4.45 12.01
N LEU A 135 -11.77 5.40 11.10
CA LEU A 135 -11.00 6.63 11.03
C LEU A 135 -11.11 7.44 12.32
N GLY A 136 -12.32 7.58 12.88
CA GLY A 136 -12.56 8.28 14.15
C GLY A 136 -11.92 7.61 15.37
N GLU A 137 -11.96 6.28 15.45
CA GLU A 137 -11.38 5.48 16.54
C GLU A 137 -9.86 5.48 16.50
N HIS A 138 -9.28 5.29 15.33
CA HIS A 138 -7.83 5.19 15.18
C HIS A 138 -7.13 6.55 15.09
N ARG A 139 -7.82 7.59 14.61
CA ARG A 139 -7.27 8.94 14.38
C ARG A 139 -5.90 8.91 13.71
N PRO A 140 -5.78 8.32 12.51
CA PRO A 140 -4.49 8.12 11.87
C PRO A 140 -3.82 9.44 11.50
N ALA A 141 -2.50 9.48 11.59
CA ALA A 141 -1.69 10.56 11.02
C ALA A 141 -1.58 10.43 9.49
N THR A 142 -1.60 9.17 9.01
CA THR A 142 -1.47 8.84 7.58
C THR A 142 -2.40 7.68 7.23
N ILE A 143 -3.03 7.73 6.05
CA ILE A 143 -3.81 6.63 5.49
C ILE A 143 -3.32 6.29 4.10
N PHE A 144 -3.35 5.00 3.78
CA PHE A 144 -3.02 4.45 2.46
C PHE A 144 -4.25 3.78 1.89
N PHE A 145 -4.55 4.03 0.62
CA PHE A 145 -5.61 3.35 -0.13
C PHE A 145 -5.37 3.47 -1.64
N PRO A 146 -6.04 2.66 -2.48
CA PRO A 146 -5.85 2.70 -3.94
C PRO A 146 -6.20 4.06 -4.53
N HIS A 147 -5.57 4.40 -5.65
CA HIS A 147 -5.99 5.54 -6.46
C HIS A 147 -7.28 5.25 -7.24
N ASP A 148 -7.90 6.30 -7.79
CA ASP A 148 -9.23 6.29 -8.42
C ASP A 148 -9.30 5.65 -9.81
N ALA A 149 -8.17 5.33 -10.42
CA ALA A 149 -8.07 4.81 -11.79
C ALA A 149 -7.36 3.43 -11.87
N ASP A 150 -7.45 2.63 -10.79
CA ASP A 150 -6.98 1.25 -10.81
C ASP A 150 -7.84 0.39 -11.77
N TRP A 151 -7.32 -0.78 -12.17
CA TRP A 151 -8.08 -1.68 -13.06
C TRP A 151 -9.07 -2.57 -12.32
N ASN A 152 -8.86 -2.78 -11.03
CA ASN A 152 -9.71 -3.60 -10.19
C ASN A 152 -10.88 -2.78 -9.63
N SER A 153 -12.10 -3.25 -9.87
CA SER A 153 -13.32 -2.55 -9.42
C SER A 153 -13.45 -2.42 -7.90
N SER A 154 -12.89 -3.36 -7.13
CA SER A 154 -12.88 -3.28 -5.66
C SER A 154 -11.86 -2.25 -5.17
N HIS A 155 -10.74 -2.06 -5.88
CA HIS A 155 -9.76 -1.03 -5.57
C HIS A 155 -10.35 0.37 -5.81
N ILE A 156 -10.97 0.59 -6.98
CA ILE A 156 -11.68 1.85 -7.27
C ILE A 156 -12.81 2.07 -6.25
N GLY A 157 -13.54 1.01 -5.89
CA GLY A 157 -14.56 1.06 -4.86
C GLY A 157 -13.99 1.47 -3.50
N THR A 158 -12.87 0.90 -3.09
CA THR A 158 -12.18 1.26 -1.85
C THR A 158 -11.73 2.72 -1.86
N HIS A 159 -11.20 3.23 -2.98
CA HIS A 159 -10.89 4.65 -3.12
C HIS A 159 -12.11 5.53 -2.80
N HIS A 160 -13.23 5.29 -3.47
CA HIS A 160 -14.44 6.08 -3.24
C HIS A 160 -15.01 5.90 -1.83
N LEU A 161 -14.91 4.70 -1.26
CA LEU A 161 -15.36 4.41 0.08
C LEU A 161 -14.58 5.25 1.11
N LEU A 162 -13.25 5.37 0.94
CA LEU A 162 -12.40 6.18 1.81
C LEU A 162 -12.71 7.68 1.66
N VAL A 163 -12.86 8.19 0.43
CA VAL A 163 -13.17 9.60 0.20
C VAL A 163 -14.54 9.95 0.80
N ASP A 164 -15.55 9.09 0.60
CA ASP A 164 -16.90 9.29 1.16
C ASP A 164 -16.87 9.19 2.72
N ALA A 165 -16.01 8.36 3.30
CA ALA A 165 -15.85 8.24 4.75
C ALA A 165 -15.10 9.42 5.37
N LEU A 166 -14.09 9.95 4.69
CA LEU A 166 -13.40 11.18 5.07
C LEU A 166 -14.36 12.37 5.13
N ALA A 167 -15.28 12.47 4.16
CA ALA A 167 -16.30 13.51 4.14
C ALA A 167 -17.29 13.47 5.32
N ARG A 168 -17.34 12.35 6.06
CA ARG A 168 -18.15 12.20 7.30
C ARG A 168 -17.38 12.54 8.58
N GLN A 169 -16.09 12.82 8.48
CA GLN A 169 -15.31 13.18 9.66
C GLN A 169 -15.65 14.58 10.15
N ALA A 170 -15.36 14.84 11.43
CA ALA A 170 -15.50 16.17 12.00
C ALA A 170 -14.64 17.19 11.21
N PRO A 171 -15.05 18.47 11.12
CA PRO A 171 -14.31 19.49 10.37
C PRO A 171 -12.84 19.64 10.77
N ALA A 172 -12.51 19.37 12.04
CA ALA A 172 -11.14 19.42 12.55
C ALA A 172 -10.32 18.16 12.24
N PHE A 173 -10.88 17.13 11.60
CA PHE A 173 -10.15 15.92 11.24
C PHE A 173 -9.17 16.21 10.12
N THR A 174 -7.92 15.88 10.34
CA THR A 174 -6.85 16.00 9.34
C THR A 174 -6.01 14.74 9.32
N CYS A 175 -5.56 14.32 8.14
CA CYS A 175 -4.58 13.26 7.97
C CYS A 175 -3.85 13.37 6.62
N ARG A 176 -2.66 12.78 6.53
CA ARG A 176 -2.00 12.56 5.24
C ARG A 176 -2.70 11.43 4.49
N VAL A 177 -2.91 11.62 3.21
CA VAL A 177 -3.51 10.65 2.30
C VAL A 177 -2.47 10.24 1.27
N VAL A 178 -2.15 8.95 1.26
CA VAL A 178 -1.23 8.32 0.32
C VAL A 178 -2.02 7.40 -0.58
N GLU A 179 -2.29 7.84 -1.80
CA GLU A 179 -2.93 6.99 -2.80
C GLU A 179 -1.87 6.13 -3.48
N THR A 180 -2.14 4.84 -3.56
CA THR A 180 -1.18 3.81 -3.98
C THR A 180 -1.53 3.23 -5.33
N GLU A 181 -0.51 2.85 -6.09
CA GLU A 181 -0.66 1.95 -7.23
C GLU A 181 -0.74 0.51 -6.74
N PHE A 182 -1.60 -0.28 -7.38
CA PHE A 182 -1.66 -1.73 -7.24
C PHE A 182 -1.57 -2.36 -8.63
N TRP A 183 -2.71 -2.58 -9.31
CA TRP A 183 -2.73 -3.17 -10.64
C TRP A 183 -2.71 -2.13 -11.75
N GLY A 184 -3.40 -1.02 -11.57
CA GLY A 184 -3.42 0.11 -12.49
C GLY A 184 -2.32 1.12 -12.19
N ALA A 185 -1.60 1.56 -13.21
CA ALA A 185 -0.61 2.61 -13.08
C ALA A 185 -1.28 3.97 -12.93
N MET A 186 -0.79 4.79 -11.99
CA MET A 186 -1.29 6.14 -11.75
C MET A 186 -0.72 7.12 -12.77
N ALA A 187 -1.59 7.93 -13.37
CA ALA A 187 -1.17 8.95 -14.35
C ALA A 187 -0.61 10.23 -13.68
N THR A 188 -0.93 10.47 -12.43
CA THR A 188 -0.61 11.72 -11.72
C THR A 188 0.01 11.48 -10.33
N PRO A 189 1.07 10.66 -10.22
CA PRO A 189 1.83 10.59 -8.98
C PRO A 189 2.57 11.90 -8.74
N ASN A 190 2.79 12.25 -7.48
CA ASN A 190 3.59 13.42 -7.09
C ASN A 190 4.70 13.08 -6.09
N LEU A 191 4.80 11.81 -5.71
CA LEU A 191 5.83 11.32 -4.80
C LEU A 191 6.41 10.01 -5.32
N MET A 192 7.72 9.95 -5.44
CA MET A 192 8.52 8.79 -5.80
C MET A 192 9.36 8.38 -4.60
N VAL A 193 9.15 7.19 -4.06
CA VAL A 193 9.83 6.72 -2.85
C VAL A 193 10.73 5.55 -3.21
N GLU A 194 12.03 5.71 -2.97
CA GLU A 194 12.98 4.61 -3.10
C GLU A 194 12.73 3.55 -2.02
N SER A 195 12.75 2.29 -2.44
CA SER A 195 12.77 1.12 -1.56
C SER A 195 14.17 0.51 -1.56
N SER A 196 14.70 0.23 -0.37
CA SER A 196 15.97 -0.50 -0.25
C SER A 196 15.81 -1.96 -0.71
N ILE A 197 16.93 -2.63 -0.96
CA ILE A 197 16.93 -4.07 -1.27
C ILE A 197 16.25 -4.86 -0.15
N ASP A 198 16.50 -4.49 1.10
CA ASP A 198 15.92 -5.14 2.27
C ASP A 198 14.41 -4.93 2.35
N ASP A 199 13.91 -3.71 2.06
CA ASP A 199 12.46 -3.43 2.03
C ASP A 199 11.77 -4.26 0.93
N VAL A 200 12.36 -4.35 -0.26
CA VAL A 200 11.80 -5.14 -1.37
C VAL A 200 11.79 -6.61 -1.02
N ALA A 201 12.89 -7.14 -0.48
CA ALA A 201 12.97 -8.54 -0.06
C ALA A 201 11.95 -8.86 1.03
N GLU A 202 11.75 -7.95 1.98
CA GLU A 202 10.76 -8.11 3.05
C GLU A 202 9.33 -8.13 2.51
N MET A 203 8.96 -7.20 1.63
CA MET A 203 7.64 -7.19 1.00
C MET A 203 7.40 -8.46 0.15
N MET A 204 8.39 -8.91 -0.63
CA MET A 204 8.30 -10.16 -1.38
C MET A 204 8.11 -11.36 -0.46
N THR A 205 8.82 -11.40 0.68
CA THR A 205 8.71 -12.47 1.67
C THR A 205 7.33 -12.43 2.32
N ALA A 206 6.84 -11.26 2.72
CA ALA A 206 5.48 -11.11 3.25
C ALA A 206 4.43 -11.59 2.26
N LEU A 207 4.55 -11.19 1.00
CA LEU A 207 3.63 -11.62 -0.06
C LEU A 207 3.66 -13.14 -0.28
N SER A 208 4.78 -13.82 0.00
CA SER A 208 4.87 -15.28 -0.08
C SER A 208 4.01 -16.03 0.94
N PHE A 209 3.53 -15.36 2.00
CA PHE A 209 2.59 -15.95 2.97
C PHE A 209 1.18 -16.11 2.38
N HIS A 210 0.83 -15.35 1.34
CA HIS A 210 -0.42 -15.51 0.59
C HIS A 210 -0.33 -16.68 -0.38
N VAL A 211 -0.09 -17.87 0.17
CA VAL A 211 0.24 -19.09 -0.57
C VAL A 211 -0.76 -19.40 -1.68
N GLY A 212 -2.06 -19.30 -1.35
CA GLY A 212 -3.12 -19.60 -2.31
C GLY A 212 -3.14 -18.66 -3.52
N GLU A 213 -2.69 -17.41 -3.36
CA GLU A 213 -2.62 -16.44 -4.46
C GLU A 213 -1.33 -16.59 -5.27
N VAL A 214 -0.17 -16.67 -4.60
CA VAL A 214 1.12 -16.70 -5.30
C VAL A 214 1.41 -18.04 -5.99
N GLN A 215 0.82 -19.14 -5.53
CA GLN A 215 0.85 -20.41 -6.25
C GLN A 215 0.07 -20.34 -7.57
N ARG A 216 -1.08 -19.68 -7.56
CA ARG A 216 -1.90 -19.48 -8.74
C ARG A 216 -1.25 -18.51 -9.73
N ASN A 217 -0.69 -17.43 -9.20
CA ASN A 217 -0.03 -16.37 -9.97
C ASN A 217 1.18 -15.84 -9.20
N PRO A 218 2.41 -16.20 -9.56
CA PRO A 218 3.61 -15.88 -8.78
C PRO A 218 4.05 -14.41 -8.94
N TYR A 219 3.14 -13.46 -8.76
CA TYR A 219 3.40 -12.03 -8.93
C TYR A 219 4.34 -11.45 -7.86
N HIS A 220 4.52 -12.12 -6.70
CA HIS A 220 5.54 -11.76 -5.72
C HIS A 220 6.95 -11.69 -6.33
N LEU A 221 7.24 -12.52 -7.34
CA LEU A 221 8.52 -12.50 -8.07
C LEU A 221 8.62 -11.35 -9.07
N LEU A 222 7.52 -10.67 -9.36
CA LEU A 222 7.47 -9.54 -10.30
C LEU A 222 7.47 -8.18 -9.60
N VAL A 223 7.38 -8.15 -8.26
CA VAL A 223 7.44 -6.90 -7.48
C VAL A 223 8.70 -6.09 -7.79
N PRO A 224 9.92 -6.67 -7.87
CA PRO A 224 11.11 -5.90 -8.22
C PRO A 224 11.03 -5.30 -9.63
N ALA A 225 10.51 -6.02 -10.61
CA ALA A 225 10.37 -5.53 -11.98
C ALA A 225 9.37 -4.38 -12.08
N TRP A 226 8.24 -4.46 -11.36
CA TRP A 226 7.30 -3.36 -11.24
C TRP A 226 7.94 -2.12 -10.60
N MET A 227 8.72 -2.29 -9.53
CA MET A 227 9.41 -1.19 -8.86
C MET A 227 10.52 -0.57 -9.74
N GLN A 228 11.18 -1.37 -10.59
CA GLN A 228 12.13 -0.86 -11.58
C GLN A 228 11.42 -0.06 -12.68
N ASP A 229 10.25 -0.53 -13.16
CA ASP A 229 9.45 0.25 -14.12
C ASP A 229 8.95 1.56 -13.50
N ASN A 230 8.64 1.57 -12.21
CA ASN A 230 8.31 2.79 -11.49
C ASN A 230 9.46 3.80 -11.46
N VAL A 231 10.74 3.36 -11.38
CA VAL A 231 11.90 4.27 -11.51
C VAL A 231 11.88 4.95 -12.87
N ARG A 232 11.72 4.19 -13.94
CA ARG A 232 11.63 4.70 -15.31
C ARG A 232 10.46 5.69 -15.47
N ARG A 233 9.26 5.32 -15.00
CA ARG A 233 8.05 6.15 -15.10
C ARG A 233 8.14 7.41 -14.24
N GLY A 234 8.70 7.28 -13.02
CA GLY A 234 8.83 8.37 -12.06
C GLY A 234 9.72 9.51 -12.54
N GLY A 235 10.74 9.22 -13.35
CA GLY A 235 11.56 10.23 -13.99
C GLY A 235 10.71 11.25 -14.77
N GLU A 236 9.75 10.78 -15.56
CA GLU A 236 8.85 11.62 -16.35
C GLU A 236 7.67 12.17 -15.53
N LEU A 237 7.02 11.33 -14.73
CA LEU A 237 5.75 11.68 -14.08
C LEU A 237 5.95 12.54 -12.83
N VAL A 238 7.05 12.33 -12.10
CA VAL A 238 7.35 13.04 -10.85
C VAL A 238 8.46 14.07 -11.07
N GLY A 239 9.48 13.73 -11.86
CA GLY A 239 10.60 14.63 -12.22
C GLY A 239 10.25 15.66 -13.28
N GLY A 240 9.17 15.47 -14.02
CA GLY A 240 8.74 16.30 -15.14
C GLY A 240 9.22 15.77 -16.49
N GLN A 241 8.57 16.19 -17.57
CA GLN A 241 8.85 15.74 -18.93
C GLN A 241 10.32 15.96 -19.30
N GLY A 242 10.98 14.90 -19.77
CA GLY A 242 12.41 14.89 -20.07
C GLY A 242 13.31 14.86 -18.84
N GLY A 243 12.76 14.71 -17.65
CA GLY A 243 13.50 14.58 -16.40
C GLY A 243 14.29 13.26 -16.35
N ALA A 244 15.54 13.32 -15.87
CA ALA A 244 16.31 12.13 -15.59
C ALA A 244 15.71 11.37 -14.40
N ALA A 245 15.57 10.05 -14.54
CA ALA A 245 15.22 9.22 -13.39
C ALA A 245 16.37 9.30 -12.36
N PRO A 246 16.07 9.37 -11.05
CA PRO A 246 17.09 9.24 -10.03
C PRO A 246 17.75 7.85 -10.11
N ASP A 247 18.98 7.76 -9.59
CA ASP A 247 19.72 6.49 -9.54
C ASP A 247 19.19 5.58 -8.42
N PHE A 248 17.93 5.15 -8.58
CA PHE A 248 17.25 4.22 -7.70
C PHE A 248 17.21 2.82 -8.32
N ASN A 249 17.41 1.78 -7.51
CA ASN A 249 17.20 0.42 -7.96
C ASN A 249 15.70 0.07 -8.00
N PHE A 250 14.96 0.50 -6.99
CA PHE A 250 13.54 0.19 -6.81
C PHE A 250 12.82 1.40 -6.24
N CYS A 251 11.62 1.68 -6.72
CA CYS A 251 10.78 2.70 -6.11
C CYS A 251 9.29 2.39 -6.26
N THR A 252 8.50 3.11 -5.48
CA THR A 252 7.03 3.13 -5.62
C THR A 252 6.57 4.56 -5.87
N LEU A 253 5.56 4.69 -6.72
CA LEU A 253 4.93 5.97 -7.04
C LEU A 253 3.64 6.12 -6.23
N TYR A 254 3.47 7.30 -5.66
CA TYR A 254 2.31 7.64 -4.85
C TYR A 254 1.75 9.00 -5.25
N ARG A 255 0.48 9.22 -4.94
CA ARG A 255 -0.12 10.55 -4.92
C ARG A 255 -0.31 10.96 -3.46
N LEU A 256 0.54 11.87 -2.97
CA LEU A 256 0.51 12.38 -1.62
C LEU A 256 -0.39 13.61 -1.55
N ARG A 257 -1.42 13.51 -0.72
CA ARG A 257 -2.36 14.60 -0.41
C ARG A 257 -2.55 14.72 1.10
N GLU A 258 -3.29 15.72 1.52
CA GLU A 258 -3.74 15.94 2.88
C GLU A 258 -5.25 16.13 2.87
N TRP A 259 -5.95 15.41 3.75
CA TRP A 259 -7.32 15.72 4.06
C TRP A 259 -7.35 16.80 5.14
N ARG A 260 -7.91 17.94 4.82
CA ARG A 260 -8.18 19.05 5.74
C ARG A 260 -9.32 19.90 5.20
N ASP A 261 -10.03 20.58 6.09
CA ASP A 261 -11.16 21.48 5.74
C ASP A 261 -12.21 20.82 4.83
N GLY A 262 -12.43 19.50 4.99
CA GLY A 262 -13.41 18.74 4.22
C GLY A 262 -13.00 18.43 2.77
N ALA A 263 -11.74 18.60 2.39
CA ALA A 263 -11.24 18.37 1.04
C ALA A 263 -9.82 17.75 1.01
N LEU A 264 -9.49 17.20 -0.16
CA LEU A 264 -8.13 16.71 -0.44
C LEU A 264 -7.29 17.81 -1.08
N HIS A 265 -6.16 18.13 -0.47
CA HIS A 265 -5.21 19.13 -0.93
C HIS A 265 -3.87 18.50 -1.27
N PHE A 266 -3.16 19.00 -2.26
CA PHE A 266 -1.76 18.64 -2.47
C PHE A 266 -0.90 19.15 -1.30
N VAL A 267 0.08 18.34 -0.88
CA VAL A 267 0.97 18.68 0.24
C VAL A 267 2.09 19.60 -0.20
N HIS A 268 2.48 19.50 -1.46
CA HIS A 268 3.53 20.33 -2.07
C HIS A 268 3.24 20.58 -3.55
N ASP A 269 3.81 21.62 -4.08
CA ASP A 269 3.79 21.90 -5.50
C ASP A 269 4.80 20.99 -6.23
N GLY A 270 4.36 20.42 -7.36
CA GLY A 270 5.18 19.53 -8.21
C GLY A 270 5.51 18.19 -7.55
N GLY A 271 6.38 17.43 -8.20
CA GLY A 271 6.81 16.12 -7.76
C GLY A 271 7.97 16.17 -6.75
N ARG A 272 8.08 15.13 -5.94
CA ARG A 272 9.17 14.92 -4.98
C ARG A 272 9.71 13.50 -5.09
N ALA A 273 11.04 13.35 -5.04
CA ALA A 273 11.70 12.07 -4.86
C ALA A 273 12.22 11.95 -3.42
N LEU A 274 12.02 10.79 -2.81
CA LEU A 274 12.49 10.46 -1.47
C LEU A 274 13.50 9.31 -1.58
N PRO A 275 14.81 9.58 -1.60
CA PRO A 275 15.84 8.56 -1.54
C PRO A 275 15.79 7.74 -0.25
N ALA A 276 16.30 6.51 -0.28
CA ALA A 276 16.42 5.67 0.92
C ALA A 276 17.36 6.27 1.98
N SER A 277 18.29 7.12 1.59
CA SER A 277 19.22 7.84 2.47
C SER A 277 18.61 9.04 3.21
N VAL A 278 17.41 9.49 2.81
CA VAL A 278 16.73 10.66 3.39
C VAL A 278 15.61 10.17 4.30
N ASN A 279 15.55 10.66 5.55
CA ASN A 279 14.53 10.23 6.49
C ASN A 279 13.12 10.62 6.02
N VAL A 280 12.18 9.69 6.14
CA VAL A 280 10.79 9.89 5.67
C VAL A 280 10.09 11.09 6.34
N ARG A 281 10.51 11.48 7.53
CA ARG A 281 9.98 12.66 8.25
C ARG A 281 10.21 13.98 7.52
N GLU A 282 11.17 14.05 6.62
CA GLU A 282 11.43 15.27 5.84
C GLU A 282 10.31 15.56 4.83
N ILE A 283 9.62 14.52 4.35
CA ILE A 283 8.49 14.66 3.40
C ILE A 283 7.15 14.47 4.11
N LEU A 284 7.11 13.58 5.10
CA LEU A 284 5.92 13.27 5.90
C LEU A 284 6.21 13.60 7.38
N PRO A 285 6.28 14.88 7.74
CA PRO A 285 6.44 15.25 9.15
C PRO A 285 5.26 14.69 9.95
N VAL A 286 5.57 13.81 10.87
CA VAL A 286 4.60 13.28 11.84
C VAL A 286 4.51 14.29 12.96
N ALA A 287 3.34 14.91 13.13
CA ALA A 287 3.11 15.77 14.25
C ALA A 287 3.30 14.96 15.56
N THR A 288 4.31 15.30 16.34
CA THR A 288 4.37 14.84 17.74
C THR A 288 3.14 15.42 18.43
N ARG A 289 2.27 14.56 18.97
CA ARG A 289 1.20 15.04 19.83
C ARG A 289 1.84 15.80 21.00
N PRO A 290 1.34 16.98 21.34
CA PRO A 290 1.81 17.72 22.51
C PRO A 290 1.55 16.94 23.79
#